data_6288a5c36e388346342054af57c558a9
#
_entry.id   6288a5c36e388346342054af57c558a9
#
_cell.length_a   1.000
_cell.length_b   1.000
_cell.length_c   1.000
_cell.angle_alpha   90.00
_cell.angle_beta   90.00
_cell.angle_gamma   90.00
#
_symmetry.space_group_name_H-M   'P 1'
#
loop_
_entity.id
_entity.type
_entity.pdbx_description
1 polymer ?
#
loop_
_entity_poly.entity_id
_entity_poly.type
_entity_poly.pdbx_seq_one_letter_code
_entity_poly.pdbx_strand_id
1 'polypeptide(L)'
;MHALREVNLELRRAEIVGLIGPNGAGKTTLVNLLTGFDRPTSGSIELEGKDVTRWKPNRRGRAGLARTFQHSHTFRALSVRENVEVAAIGAGIPPRSARARASELLDLLGLTGHADEAAGGLAQGDERRLGVARALATSPRFVLLDEPAAGLPEAEVPELAEAVRSVRDEHGAGVLLIDHNMALIMEISDRIHVLDQGRTLAEGPPGDIRANLDVAAAYLGESAVQKGDVEA
;
A
#
# COMPACT_ATOMS: atom_id res chain seq x y z
N MET A 1 -21.53 -15.90 -0.33
CA MET A 1 -20.19 -16.06 0.24
C MET A 1 -19.78 -14.71 0.82
N HIS A 2 -19.36 -14.63 2.10
CA HIS A 2 -18.89 -13.36 2.68
C HIS A 2 -17.37 -13.30 2.48
N ALA A 3 -16.88 -12.25 1.85
CA ALA A 3 -15.46 -12.06 1.62
C ALA A 3 -14.70 -11.63 2.90
N LEU A 4 -15.37 -10.88 3.79
CA LEU A 4 -14.83 -10.48 5.10
C LEU A 4 -15.90 -10.65 6.18
N ARG A 5 -15.47 -10.99 7.39
CA ARG A 5 -16.34 -11.16 8.56
C ARG A 5 -15.63 -10.64 9.81
N GLU A 6 -16.27 -9.69 10.50
CA GLU A 6 -15.80 -9.21 11.82
C GLU A 6 -14.33 -8.76 11.83
N VAL A 7 -13.88 -8.14 10.73
CA VAL A 7 -12.53 -7.58 10.66
C VAL A 7 -12.54 -6.20 11.31
N ASN A 8 -11.69 -6.02 12.32
CA ASN A 8 -11.44 -4.75 12.97
C ASN A 8 -9.98 -4.39 12.75
N LEU A 9 -9.71 -3.34 11.99
CA LEU A 9 -8.38 -2.84 11.70
C LEU A 9 -8.33 -1.36 12.06
N GLU A 10 -7.34 -0.99 12.84
CA GLU A 10 -7.00 0.40 13.13
C GLU A 10 -5.67 0.74 12.48
N LEU A 11 -5.58 1.92 11.88
CA LEU A 11 -4.32 2.50 11.37
C LEU A 11 -4.17 3.91 11.95
N ARG A 12 -3.09 4.14 12.66
CA ARG A 12 -2.79 5.44 13.28
C ARG A 12 -1.89 6.28 12.40
N ARG A 13 -1.87 7.59 12.66
CA ARG A 13 -0.88 8.48 12.08
C ARG A 13 0.52 8.09 12.57
N ALA A 14 1.52 8.26 11.73
CA ALA A 14 2.91 7.88 12.01
C ALA A 14 3.05 6.39 12.47
N GLU A 15 2.30 5.49 11.85
CA GLU A 15 2.35 4.05 12.08
C GLU A 15 2.45 3.32 10.74
N ILE A 16 3.25 2.25 10.67
CA ILE A 16 3.27 1.29 9.56
C ILE A 16 2.60 0.01 10.05
N VAL A 17 1.45 -0.33 9.46
CA VAL A 17 0.77 -1.60 9.69
C VAL A 17 0.97 -2.50 8.47
N GLY A 18 1.59 -3.65 8.67
CA GLY A 18 1.66 -4.70 7.67
C GLY A 18 0.33 -5.47 7.60
N LEU A 19 -0.25 -5.61 6.42
CA LEU A 19 -1.42 -6.46 6.19
C LEU A 19 -1.00 -7.68 5.42
N ILE A 20 -0.99 -8.83 6.07
CA ILE A 20 -0.59 -10.11 5.49
C ILE A 20 -1.71 -11.14 5.53
N GLY A 21 -1.49 -12.25 4.87
CA GLY A 21 -2.41 -13.40 4.85
C GLY A 21 -2.29 -14.15 3.53
N PRO A 22 -2.77 -15.41 3.51
CA PRO A 22 -2.76 -16.26 2.34
C PRO A 22 -3.49 -15.64 1.14
N ASN A 23 -3.32 -16.24 -0.05
CA ASN A 23 -4.10 -15.87 -1.23
C ASN A 23 -5.59 -16.13 -0.96
N GLY A 24 -6.44 -15.20 -1.37
CA GLY A 24 -7.87 -15.30 -1.06
C GLY A 24 -8.27 -14.96 0.39
N ALA A 25 -7.35 -14.59 1.27
CA ALA A 25 -7.66 -14.21 2.65
C ALA A 25 -8.57 -12.97 2.79
N GLY A 26 -8.73 -12.17 1.71
CA GLY A 26 -9.59 -11.00 1.71
C GLY A 26 -8.86 -9.65 1.71
N LYS A 27 -7.52 -9.63 1.61
CA LYS A 27 -6.71 -8.41 1.63
C LYS A 27 -7.18 -7.36 0.62
N THR A 28 -7.32 -7.74 -0.65
CA THR A 28 -7.79 -6.85 -1.72
C THR A 28 -9.20 -6.33 -1.45
N THR A 29 -10.10 -7.18 -0.94
CA THR A 29 -11.45 -6.77 -0.55
C THR A 29 -11.40 -5.72 0.56
N LEU A 30 -10.57 -5.94 1.60
CA LEU A 30 -10.41 -4.98 2.69
C LEU A 30 -9.90 -3.63 2.17
N VAL A 31 -8.86 -3.65 1.33
CA VAL A 31 -8.31 -2.43 0.72
C VAL A 31 -9.37 -1.70 -0.13
N ASN A 32 -10.17 -2.42 -0.90
CA ASN A 32 -11.25 -1.82 -1.70
C ASN A 32 -12.33 -1.19 -0.82
N LEU A 33 -12.70 -1.84 0.29
CA LEU A 33 -13.63 -1.27 1.27
C LEU A 33 -13.07 -0.01 1.91
N LEU A 34 -11.81 -0.04 2.38
CA LEU A 34 -11.13 1.10 3.00
C LEU A 34 -11.04 2.29 2.04
N THR A 35 -10.84 2.04 0.76
CA THR A 35 -10.69 3.09 -0.26
C THR A 35 -11.99 3.51 -0.94
N GLY A 36 -13.10 2.78 -0.68
CA GLY A 36 -14.46 3.13 -1.16
C GLY A 36 -14.76 2.68 -2.58
N PHE A 37 -13.95 1.79 -3.14
CA PHE A 37 -14.26 1.09 -4.39
C PHE A 37 -15.38 0.06 -4.18
N ASP A 38 -15.39 -0.59 -3.00
CA ASP A 38 -16.47 -1.46 -2.55
C ASP A 38 -17.18 -0.87 -1.33
N ARG A 39 -18.36 -1.39 -1.01
CA ARG A 39 -19.15 -1.00 0.16
C ARG A 39 -19.34 -2.20 1.08
N PRO A 40 -19.13 -2.03 2.41
CA PRO A 40 -19.43 -3.10 3.35
C PRO A 40 -20.93 -3.35 3.40
N THR A 41 -21.30 -4.62 3.59
CA THR A 41 -22.69 -5.03 3.82
C THR A 41 -23.15 -4.63 5.24
N SER A 42 -22.23 -4.65 6.19
CA SER A 42 -22.41 -4.23 7.60
C SER A 42 -21.12 -3.68 8.16
N GLY A 43 -21.19 -3.01 9.30
CA GLY A 43 -20.06 -2.32 9.91
C GLY A 43 -19.85 -0.90 9.38
N SER A 44 -18.81 -0.25 9.86
CA SER A 44 -18.46 1.15 9.52
C SER A 44 -16.99 1.31 9.24
N ILE A 45 -16.66 2.35 8.48
CA ILE A 45 -15.29 2.79 8.19
C ILE A 45 -15.19 4.23 8.63
N GLU A 46 -14.23 4.50 9.49
CA GLU A 46 -13.96 5.84 10.01
C GLU A 46 -12.62 6.35 9.49
N LEU A 47 -12.54 7.64 9.18
CA LEU A 47 -11.32 8.36 8.84
C LEU A 47 -11.23 9.58 9.74
N GLU A 48 -10.28 9.57 10.67
CA GLU A 48 -10.11 10.62 11.68
C GLU A 48 -11.42 10.98 12.40
N GLY A 49 -12.12 9.98 12.90
CA GLY A 49 -13.38 10.13 13.65
C GLY A 49 -14.60 10.50 12.81
N LYS A 50 -14.48 10.49 11.48
CA LYS A 50 -15.60 10.73 10.57
C LYS A 50 -16.03 9.44 9.91
N ASP A 51 -17.33 9.11 9.97
CA ASP A 51 -17.88 8.00 9.18
C ASP A 51 -17.76 8.30 7.68
N VAL A 52 -16.95 7.48 7.00
CA VAL A 52 -16.71 7.55 5.56
C VAL A 52 -17.26 6.32 4.84
N THR A 53 -18.03 5.47 5.52
CA THR A 53 -18.53 4.17 5.01
C THR A 53 -19.16 4.30 3.62
N ARG A 54 -19.93 5.36 3.40
CA ARG A 54 -20.63 5.61 2.13
C ARG A 54 -19.91 6.57 1.18
N TRP A 55 -18.70 7.04 1.55
CA TRP A 55 -17.99 7.97 0.68
C TRP A 55 -17.37 7.25 -0.51
N LYS A 56 -17.45 7.90 -1.67
CA LYS A 56 -16.78 7.47 -2.89
C LYS A 56 -15.26 7.67 -2.78
N PRO A 57 -14.44 6.94 -3.58
CA PRO A 57 -12.97 7.02 -3.53
C PRO A 57 -12.43 8.43 -3.62
N ASN A 58 -12.94 9.24 -4.56
CA ASN A 58 -12.49 10.61 -4.75
C ASN A 58 -12.71 11.52 -3.52
N ARG A 59 -13.76 11.26 -2.72
CA ARG A 59 -14.01 12.00 -1.49
C ARG A 59 -13.07 11.56 -0.37
N ARG A 60 -12.77 10.25 -0.27
CA ARG A 60 -11.77 9.73 0.68
C ARG A 60 -10.37 10.24 0.32
N GLY A 61 -10.01 10.28 -0.97
CA GLY A 61 -8.75 10.84 -1.44
C GLY A 61 -8.57 12.31 -1.02
N ARG A 62 -9.59 13.15 -1.24
CA ARG A 62 -9.57 14.56 -0.77
C ARG A 62 -9.52 14.70 0.75
N ALA A 63 -9.95 13.69 1.49
CA ALA A 63 -9.83 13.64 2.94
C ALA A 63 -8.49 13.07 3.43
N GLY A 64 -7.53 12.83 2.52
CA GLY A 64 -6.16 12.44 2.85
C GLY A 64 -5.90 10.94 2.87
N LEU A 65 -6.74 10.11 2.23
CA LEU A 65 -6.50 8.68 2.05
C LEU A 65 -6.02 8.40 0.63
N ALA A 66 -4.74 8.07 0.45
CA ALA A 66 -4.18 7.66 -0.84
C ALA A 66 -4.05 6.12 -0.94
N ARG A 67 -3.93 5.61 -2.16
CA ARG A 67 -3.65 4.20 -2.45
C ARG A 67 -2.77 4.09 -3.68
N THR A 68 -1.83 3.14 -3.66
CA THR A 68 -1.23 2.62 -4.88
C THR A 68 -2.11 1.51 -5.48
N PHE A 69 -1.92 1.21 -6.75
CA PHE A 69 -2.62 0.13 -7.44
C PHE A 69 -1.60 -0.84 -8.00
N GLN A 70 -1.91 -2.13 -8.02
CA GLN A 70 -1.06 -3.18 -8.61
C GLN A 70 -0.64 -2.84 -10.06
N HIS A 71 -1.55 -2.24 -10.83
CA HIS A 71 -1.21 -1.60 -12.11
C HIS A 71 -1.16 -0.10 -11.86
N SER A 72 0.02 0.48 -11.96
CA SER A 72 0.32 1.86 -11.52
C SER A 72 -0.52 2.95 -12.20
N HIS A 73 -1.30 2.61 -13.24
CA HIS A 73 -2.14 3.55 -14.02
C HIS A 73 -1.39 4.85 -14.33
N THR A 74 -0.12 4.72 -14.72
CA THR A 74 0.73 5.85 -15.08
C THR A 74 0.24 6.52 -16.36
N PHE A 75 0.40 7.81 -16.47
CA PHE A 75 0.21 8.54 -17.72
C PHE A 75 1.43 8.29 -18.61
N ARG A 76 1.37 7.24 -19.42
CA ARG A 76 2.51 6.71 -20.19
C ARG A 76 3.18 7.72 -21.12
N ALA A 77 2.40 8.69 -21.64
CA ALA A 77 2.88 9.73 -22.53
C ALA A 77 3.52 10.92 -21.79
N LEU A 78 3.30 11.06 -20.49
CA LEU A 78 3.92 12.07 -19.66
C LEU A 78 5.28 11.57 -19.14
N SER A 79 6.17 12.51 -18.83
CA SER A 79 7.40 12.17 -18.13
C SER A 79 7.12 11.66 -16.72
N VAL A 80 8.13 10.99 -16.13
CA VAL A 80 8.07 10.51 -14.74
C VAL A 80 7.77 11.68 -13.79
N ARG A 81 8.43 12.82 -13.95
CA ARG A 81 8.20 14.04 -13.19
C ARG A 81 6.76 14.56 -13.35
N GLU A 82 6.29 14.69 -14.59
CA GLU A 82 4.93 15.18 -14.87
C GLU A 82 3.86 14.28 -14.26
N ASN A 83 4.07 12.98 -14.21
CA ASN A 83 3.16 12.05 -13.52
C ASN A 83 2.97 12.39 -12.05
N VAL A 84 4.04 12.77 -11.37
CA VAL A 84 4.02 13.15 -9.95
C VAL A 84 3.42 14.55 -9.78
N GLU A 85 3.81 15.50 -10.64
CA GLU A 85 3.28 16.87 -10.64
C GLU A 85 1.76 16.88 -10.83
N VAL A 86 1.24 16.11 -11.79
CA VAL A 86 -0.22 16.03 -12.06
C VAL A 86 -0.97 15.47 -10.85
N ALA A 87 -0.41 14.49 -10.13
CA ALA A 87 -1.02 13.96 -8.92
C ALA A 87 -1.09 15.04 -7.81
N ALA A 88 -0.01 15.78 -7.60
CA ALA A 88 0.06 16.87 -6.64
C ALA A 88 -0.94 18.01 -6.98
N ILE A 89 -0.98 18.44 -8.25
CA ILE A 89 -1.91 19.46 -8.73
C ILE A 89 -3.36 19.00 -8.57
N GLY A 90 -3.65 17.74 -8.88
CA GLY A 90 -4.98 17.13 -8.70
C GLY A 90 -5.45 17.12 -7.24
N ALA A 91 -4.52 17.13 -6.28
CA ALA A 91 -4.78 17.29 -4.86
C ALA A 91 -4.91 18.76 -4.40
N GLY A 92 -4.72 19.71 -5.30
CA GLY A 92 -4.84 21.14 -5.02
C GLY A 92 -3.52 21.85 -4.68
N ILE A 93 -2.38 21.18 -4.86
CA ILE A 93 -1.05 21.78 -4.64
C ILE A 93 -0.74 22.72 -5.82
N PRO A 94 -0.31 23.98 -5.57
CA PRO A 94 0.05 24.91 -6.63
C PRO A 94 1.18 24.38 -7.52
N PRO A 95 1.20 24.66 -8.85
CA PRO A 95 2.16 24.08 -9.79
C PRO A 95 3.64 24.23 -9.40
N ARG A 96 4.03 25.39 -8.85
CA ARG A 96 5.42 25.59 -8.39
C ARG A 96 5.79 24.65 -7.25
N SER A 97 4.89 24.48 -6.27
CA SER A 97 5.08 23.56 -5.14
C SER A 97 4.98 22.10 -5.59
N ALA A 98 4.11 21.80 -6.57
CA ALA A 98 3.99 20.46 -7.15
C ALA A 98 5.31 20.01 -7.80
N ARG A 99 5.99 20.91 -8.52
CA ARG A 99 7.29 20.62 -9.15
C ARG A 99 8.39 20.35 -8.12
N ALA A 100 8.48 21.17 -7.07
CA ALA A 100 9.45 20.95 -5.99
C ALA A 100 9.21 19.60 -5.31
N ARG A 101 7.94 19.33 -4.93
CA ARG A 101 7.53 18.07 -4.31
C ARG A 101 7.78 16.87 -5.22
N ALA A 102 7.57 16.99 -6.54
CA ALA A 102 7.89 15.93 -7.48
C ALA A 102 9.39 15.59 -7.45
N SER A 103 10.25 16.61 -7.43
CA SER A 103 11.71 16.39 -7.36
C SER A 103 12.12 15.69 -6.05
N GLU A 104 11.57 16.11 -4.90
CA GLU A 104 11.83 15.49 -3.60
C GLU A 104 11.39 14.01 -3.58
N LEU A 105 10.20 13.70 -4.09
CA LEU A 105 9.67 12.34 -4.11
C LEU A 105 10.39 11.43 -5.10
N LEU A 106 10.85 11.98 -6.23
CA LEU A 106 11.66 11.21 -7.19
C LEU A 106 13.04 10.90 -6.63
N ASP A 107 13.62 11.83 -5.86
CA ASP A 107 14.88 11.59 -5.15
C ASP A 107 14.70 10.51 -4.08
N LEU A 108 13.69 10.66 -3.23
CA LEU A 108 13.36 9.69 -2.18
C LEU A 108 13.16 8.25 -2.71
N LEU A 109 12.62 8.11 -3.92
CA LEU A 109 12.29 6.82 -4.52
C LEU A 109 13.31 6.35 -5.57
N GLY A 110 14.49 7.00 -5.68
CA GLY A 110 15.54 6.61 -6.60
C GLY A 110 15.21 6.81 -8.09
N LEU A 111 14.23 7.70 -8.41
CA LEU A 111 13.76 7.93 -9.78
C LEU A 111 14.31 9.21 -10.43
N THR A 112 15.25 9.89 -9.78
CA THR A 112 15.80 11.17 -10.29
C THR A 112 16.42 11.02 -11.68
N GLY A 113 17.11 9.89 -11.94
CA GLY A 113 17.73 9.60 -13.24
C GLY A 113 16.74 9.46 -14.40
N HIS A 114 15.49 9.07 -14.10
CA HIS A 114 14.42 8.86 -15.08
C HIS A 114 13.43 10.02 -15.15
N ALA A 115 13.68 11.13 -14.41
CA ALA A 115 12.70 12.17 -14.18
C ALA A 115 12.06 12.77 -15.45
N ASP A 116 12.86 12.93 -16.50
CA ASP A 116 12.44 13.57 -17.76
C ASP A 116 12.15 12.54 -18.88
N GLU A 117 12.22 11.23 -18.56
CA GLU A 117 11.86 10.14 -19.47
C GLU A 117 10.34 9.92 -19.48
N ALA A 118 9.81 9.43 -20.61
CA ALA A 118 8.41 9.04 -20.69
C ALA A 118 8.13 7.84 -19.80
N ALA A 119 7.12 7.94 -18.92
CA ALA A 119 6.79 6.88 -17.95
C ALA A 119 6.44 5.53 -18.59
N GLY A 120 6.00 5.54 -19.87
CA GLY A 120 5.70 4.31 -20.60
C GLY A 120 6.91 3.44 -20.96
N GLY A 121 8.14 3.94 -20.76
CA GLY A 121 9.40 3.22 -20.99
C GLY A 121 10.03 2.63 -19.72
N LEU A 122 9.47 2.90 -18.54
CA LEU A 122 10.03 2.44 -17.28
C LEU A 122 9.98 0.91 -17.14
N ALA A 123 10.97 0.36 -16.46
CA ALA A 123 10.93 -1.00 -15.96
C ALA A 123 9.80 -1.16 -14.93
N GLN A 124 9.34 -2.39 -14.70
CA GLN A 124 8.20 -2.67 -13.81
C GLN A 124 8.43 -2.18 -12.38
N GLY A 125 9.63 -2.32 -11.84
CA GLY A 125 10.00 -1.84 -10.51
C GLY A 125 9.90 -0.31 -10.42
N ASP A 126 10.45 0.40 -11.39
CA ASP A 126 10.41 1.87 -11.44
C ASP A 126 8.99 2.40 -11.67
N GLU A 127 8.18 1.68 -12.45
CA GLU A 127 6.75 2.02 -12.60
C GLU A 127 6.00 1.91 -11.27
N ARG A 128 6.34 0.93 -10.42
CA ARG A 128 5.76 0.80 -9.07
C ARG A 128 6.23 1.92 -8.14
N ARG A 129 7.52 2.24 -8.14
CA ARG A 129 8.07 3.40 -7.40
C ARG A 129 7.39 4.70 -7.83
N LEU A 130 7.17 4.88 -9.13
CA LEU A 130 6.40 6.02 -9.64
C LEU A 130 4.96 6.02 -9.13
N GLY A 131 4.31 4.87 -9.04
CA GLY A 131 2.99 4.72 -8.41
C GLY A 131 2.98 5.18 -6.96
N VAL A 132 4.01 4.83 -6.18
CA VAL A 132 4.21 5.30 -4.80
C VAL A 132 4.43 6.81 -4.78
N ALA A 133 5.32 7.36 -5.61
CA ALA A 133 5.57 8.80 -5.72
C ALA A 133 4.27 9.59 -6.00
N ARG A 134 3.44 9.10 -6.92
CA ARG A 134 2.14 9.71 -7.24
C ARG A 134 1.16 9.69 -6.06
N ALA A 135 1.10 8.59 -5.30
CA ALA A 135 0.28 8.51 -4.10
C ALA A 135 0.75 9.52 -3.04
N LEU A 136 2.05 9.60 -2.80
CA LEU A 136 2.66 10.51 -1.83
C LEU A 136 2.58 11.99 -2.26
N ALA A 137 2.55 12.27 -3.56
CA ALA A 137 2.42 13.62 -4.09
C ALA A 137 1.14 14.33 -3.62
N THR A 138 0.10 13.57 -3.27
CA THR A 138 -1.16 14.12 -2.77
C THR A 138 -1.10 14.60 -1.30
N SER A 139 0.06 14.48 -0.63
CA SER A 139 0.25 14.77 0.80
C SER A 139 -0.74 14.01 1.69
N PRO A 140 -0.79 12.69 1.58
CA PRO A 140 -1.80 11.91 2.27
C PRO A 140 -1.56 11.88 3.78
N ARG A 141 -2.64 11.77 4.56
CA ARG A 141 -2.59 11.44 5.98
C ARG A 141 -2.46 9.94 6.22
N PHE A 142 -3.01 9.16 5.31
CA PHE A 142 -2.94 7.71 5.27
C PHE A 142 -2.68 7.25 3.84
N VAL A 143 -1.80 6.28 3.68
CA VAL A 143 -1.50 5.69 2.39
C VAL A 143 -1.56 4.16 2.48
N LEU A 144 -2.24 3.55 1.52
CA LEU A 144 -2.29 2.10 1.34
C LEU A 144 -1.36 1.74 0.19
N LEU A 145 -0.30 1.01 0.51
CA LEU A 145 0.70 0.53 -0.44
C LEU A 145 0.41 -0.93 -0.76
N ASP A 146 -0.01 -1.18 -1.99
CA ASP A 146 -0.44 -2.50 -2.47
C ASP A 146 0.66 -3.12 -3.33
N GLU A 147 1.42 -4.06 -2.76
CA GLU A 147 2.57 -4.76 -3.33
C GLU A 147 3.65 -3.82 -3.93
N PRO A 148 4.15 -2.84 -3.17
CA PRO A 148 5.12 -1.88 -3.71
C PRO A 148 6.47 -2.51 -4.05
N ALA A 149 6.85 -3.63 -3.42
CA ALA A 149 8.11 -4.34 -3.69
C ALA A 149 8.03 -5.34 -4.84
N ALA A 150 6.82 -5.62 -5.38
CA ALA A 150 6.70 -6.63 -6.43
C ALA A 150 7.42 -6.21 -7.71
N GLY A 151 8.32 -7.09 -8.20
CA GLY A 151 9.14 -6.86 -9.39
C GLY A 151 10.38 -5.99 -9.14
N LEU A 152 10.65 -5.58 -7.90
CA LEU A 152 11.93 -4.97 -7.54
C LEU A 152 13.01 -6.06 -7.38
N PRO A 153 14.24 -5.80 -7.83
CA PRO A 153 15.40 -6.59 -7.43
C PRO A 153 15.55 -6.58 -5.90
N GLU A 154 16.00 -7.68 -5.33
CA GLU A 154 16.17 -7.82 -3.88
C GLU A 154 17.11 -6.73 -3.29
N ALA A 155 18.12 -6.33 -4.05
CA ALA A 155 19.05 -5.27 -3.69
C ALA A 155 18.41 -3.87 -3.55
N GLU A 156 17.24 -3.66 -4.14
CA GLU A 156 16.52 -2.37 -4.15
C GLU A 156 15.40 -2.31 -3.08
N VAL A 157 15.08 -3.43 -2.46
CA VAL A 157 14.05 -3.49 -1.41
C VAL A 157 14.41 -2.61 -0.19
N PRO A 158 15.68 -2.53 0.26
CA PRO A 158 16.07 -1.63 1.35
C PRO A 158 15.80 -0.15 1.06
N GLU A 159 16.00 0.31 -0.17
CA GLU A 159 15.72 1.70 -0.56
C GLU A 159 14.21 2.00 -0.46
N LEU A 160 13.38 1.06 -0.92
CA LEU A 160 11.92 1.17 -0.74
C LEU A 160 11.54 1.18 0.74
N ALA A 161 12.18 0.34 1.55
CA ALA A 161 11.95 0.30 3.00
C ALA A 161 12.22 1.66 3.65
N GLU A 162 13.35 2.29 3.34
CA GLU A 162 13.69 3.63 3.83
C GLU A 162 12.69 4.69 3.34
N ALA A 163 12.27 4.63 2.08
CA ALA A 163 11.27 5.54 1.56
C ALA A 163 9.93 5.42 2.32
N VAL A 164 9.49 4.20 2.63
CA VAL A 164 8.26 3.97 3.41
C VAL A 164 8.42 4.45 4.86
N ARG A 165 9.59 4.26 5.47
CA ARG A 165 9.88 4.81 6.82
C ARG A 165 9.84 6.34 6.82
N SER A 166 10.45 7.00 5.81
CA SER A 166 10.41 8.46 5.66
C SER A 166 8.97 8.98 5.57
N VAL A 167 8.08 8.27 4.87
CA VAL A 167 6.65 8.63 4.81
C VAL A 167 6.01 8.64 6.20
N ARG A 168 6.34 7.69 7.05
CA ARG A 168 5.89 7.65 8.45
C ARG A 168 6.54 8.77 9.27
N ASP A 169 7.86 8.86 9.23
CA ASP A 169 8.66 9.64 10.18
C ASP A 169 8.66 11.14 9.85
N GLU A 170 8.81 11.50 8.58
CA GLU A 170 8.91 12.88 8.15
C GLU A 170 7.56 13.50 7.78
N HIS A 171 6.66 12.70 7.21
CA HIS A 171 5.33 13.18 6.81
C HIS A 171 4.23 12.85 7.82
N GLY A 172 4.53 12.04 8.83
CA GLY A 172 3.59 11.61 9.87
C GLY A 172 2.37 10.87 9.29
N ALA A 173 2.49 10.26 8.13
CA ALA A 173 1.40 9.51 7.53
C ALA A 173 1.29 8.11 8.14
N GLY A 174 0.05 7.62 8.31
CA GLY A 174 -0.20 6.20 8.57
C GLY A 174 -0.05 5.40 7.28
N VAL A 175 0.67 4.29 7.32
CA VAL A 175 0.93 3.42 6.17
C VAL A 175 0.32 2.05 6.40
N LEU A 176 -0.59 1.61 5.52
CA LEU A 176 -0.99 0.22 5.43
C LEU A 176 -0.20 -0.43 4.30
N LEU A 177 0.70 -1.33 4.64
CA LEU A 177 1.60 -2.00 3.72
C LEU A 177 1.13 -3.43 3.45
N ILE A 178 0.80 -3.73 2.21
CA ILE A 178 0.46 -5.06 1.75
C ILE A 178 1.58 -5.51 0.82
N ASP A 179 2.27 -6.58 1.17
CA ASP A 179 3.31 -7.15 0.31
C ASP A 179 3.47 -8.65 0.56
N HIS A 180 4.00 -9.37 -0.42
CA HIS A 180 4.38 -10.77 -0.29
C HIS A 180 5.82 -10.93 0.22
N ASN A 181 6.61 -9.86 0.21
CA ASN A 181 7.96 -9.84 0.78
C ASN A 181 7.87 -9.77 2.31
N MET A 182 7.87 -10.96 2.94
CA MET A 182 7.78 -11.07 4.39
C MET A 182 8.97 -10.43 5.12
N ALA A 183 10.15 -10.38 4.50
CA ALA A 183 11.32 -9.72 5.09
C ALA A 183 11.06 -8.22 5.23
N LEU A 184 10.58 -7.58 4.17
CA LEU A 184 10.19 -6.16 4.18
C LEU A 184 9.11 -5.90 5.25
N ILE A 185 8.02 -6.66 5.25
CA ILE A 185 6.92 -6.49 6.22
C ILE A 185 7.43 -6.59 7.66
N MET A 186 8.20 -7.64 7.96
CA MET A 186 8.73 -7.87 9.31
C MET A 186 9.74 -6.82 9.75
N GLU A 187 10.45 -6.22 8.80
CA GLU A 187 11.49 -5.23 9.08
C GLU A 187 10.94 -3.84 9.41
N ILE A 188 9.91 -3.40 8.66
CA ILE A 188 9.48 -1.99 8.75
C ILE A 188 8.15 -1.77 9.44
N SER A 189 7.35 -2.82 9.67
CA SER A 189 6.04 -2.66 10.30
C SER A 189 6.17 -2.50 11.82
N ASP A 190 5.43 -1.54 12.36
CA ASP A 190 5.28 -1.38 13.81
C ASP A 190 4.35 -2.47 14.37
N ARG A 191 3.35 -2.85 13.57
CA ARG A 191 2.36 -3.87 13.88
C ARG A 191 1.95 -4.59 12.59
N ILE A 192 1.58 -5.87 12.72
CA ILE A 192 1.12 -6.68 11.59
C ILE A 192 -0.30 -7.17 11.90
N HIS A 193 -1.18 -7.01 10.92
CA HIS A 193 -2.54 -7.55 10.92
C HIS A 193 -2.61 -8.73 9.95
N VAL A 194 -2.95 -9.90 10.46
CA VAL A 194 -3.01 -11.14 9.69
C VAL A 194 -4.47 -11.47 9.37
N LEU A 195 -4.78 -11.57 8.08
CA LEU A 195 -6.06 -12.05 7.59
C LEU A 195 -5.95 -13.51 7.16
N ASP A 196 -6.95 -14.32 7.54
CA ASP A 196 -7.18 -15.63 6.96
C ASP A 196 -8.69 -15.86 6.76
N GLN A 197 -9.07 -16.41 5.60
CA GLN A 197 -10.45 -16.74 5.24
C GLN A 197 -11.47 -15.62 5.55
N GLY A 198 -11.06 -14.37 5.35
CA GLY A 198 -11.89 -13.18 5.56
C GLY A 198 -12.05 -12.75 7.02
N ARG A 199 -11.21 -13.25 7.94
CA ARG A 199 -11.21 -12.90 9.37
C ARG A 199 -9.83 -12.46 9.82
N THR A 200 -9.77 -11.68 10.89
CA THR A 200 -8.51 -11.44 11.59
C THR A 200 -8.08 -12.73 12.29
N LEU A 201 -6.92 -13.25 11.89
CA LEU A 201 -6.30 -14.43 12.51
C LEU A 201 -5.44 -14.02 13.70
N ALA A 202 -4.62 -12.99 13.51
CA ALA A 202 -3.73 -12.46 14.54
C ALA A 202 -3.43 -11.00 14.29
N GLU A 203 -3.04 -10.29 15.35
CA GLU A 203 -2.56 -8.91 15.27
C GLU A 203 -1.54 -8.67 16.38
N GLY A 204 -0.42 -8.02 16.05
CA GLY A 204 0.63 -7.71 17.02
C GLY A 204 1.93 -7.25 16.39
N PRO A 205 2.96 -7.02 17.20
CA PRO A 205 4.31 -6.71 16.72
C PRO A 205 4.89 -7.84 15.87
N PRO A 206 5.84 -7.54 14.96
CA PRO A 206 6.42 -8.55 14.06
C PRO A 206 6.98 -9.79 14.77
N GLY A 207 7.57 -9.62 15.96
CA GLY A 207 8.10 -10.74 16.76
C GLY A 207 7.03 -11.75 17.18
N ASP A 208 5.88 -11.24 17.64
CA ASP A 208 4.75 -12.07 18.10
C ASP A 208 4.10 -12.82 16.91
N ILE A 209 3.95 -12.13 15.79
CA ILE A 209 3.41 -12.73 14.57
C ILE A 209 4.32 -13.84 14.03
N ARG A 210 5.64 -13.64 14.07
CA ARG A 210 6.62 -14.66 13.67
C ARG A 210 6.55 -15.91 14.52
N ALA A 211 6.28 -15.78 15.82
CA ALA A 211 6.18 -16.89 16.77
C ALA A 211 4.80 -17.56 16.79
N ASN A 212 3.80 -17.00 16.10
CA ASN A 212 2.43 -17.49 16.15
C ASN A 212 2.24 -18.74 15.27
N LEU A 213 1.88 -19.86 15.91
CA LEU A 213 1.72 -21.15 15.24
C LEU A 213 0.52 -21.19 14.29
N ASP A 214 -0.56 -20.47 14.59
CA ASP A 214 -1.75 -20.42 13.74
C ASP A 214 -1.43 -19.66 12.45
N VAL A 215 -0.63 -18.57 12.55
CA VAL A 215 -0.14 -17.84 11.38
C VAL A 215 0.75 -18.74 10.52
N ALA A 216 1.69 -19.48 11.13
CA ALA A 216 2.54 -20.40 10.41
C ALA A 216 1.70 -21.51 9.71
N ALA A 217 0.70 -22.05 10.38
CA ALA A 217 -0.19 -23.08 9.83
C ALA A 217 -1.00 -22.56 8.63
N ALA A 218 -1.51 -21.32 8.68
CA ALA A 218 -2.26 -20.70 7.60
C ALA A 218 -1.43 -20.60 6.30
N TYR A 219 -0.13 -20.30 6.41
CA TYR A 219 0.77 -20.24 5.26
C TYR A 219 1.25 -21.61 4.78
N LEU A 220 1.43 -22.59 5.69
CA LEU A 220 1.83 -23.98 5.34
C LEU A 220 0.71 -24.72 4.61
N GLY A 221 -0.55 -24.43 4.96
CA GLY A 221 -1.73 -25.01 4.29
C GLY A 221 -1.78 -24.69 2.80
N GLU A 222 -1.39 -23.47 2.37
CA GLU A 222 -1.28 -23.08 0.95
C GLU A 222 -0.22 -23.89 0.20
N SER A 223 0.94 -24.11 0.84
CA SER A 223 2.05 -24.88 0.21
C SER A 223 1.69 -26.33 -0.06
N ALA A 224 0.76 -26.90 0.71
CA ALA A 224 0.26 -28.25 0.52
C ALA A 224 -0.78 -28.33 -0.62
N VAL A 225 -1.62 -27.31 -0.77
CA VAL A 225 -2.64 -27.26 -1.83
C VAL A 225 -2.00 -27.00 -3.20
N GLN A 226 -0.99 -26.11 -3.30
CA GLN A 226 -0.30 -25.85 -4.56
C GLN A 226 0.52 -27.05 -5.09
N LYS A 227 0.93 -27.98 -4.23
CA LYS A 227 1.62 -29.21 -4.67
C LYS A 227 0.64 -30.31 -5.12
N GLY A 228 -0.61 -30.27 -4.69
CA GLY A 228 -1.64 -31.25 -5.10
C GLY A 228 -2.24 -31.00 -6.49
N ASP A 229 -2.20 -29.78 -6.99
CA ASP A 229 -2.77 -29.42 -8.31
C ASP A 229 -1.79 -29.64 -9.49
N VAL A 230 -0.57 -30.10 -9.23
CA VAL A 230 0.46 -30.39 -10.27
C VAL A 230 0.54 -31.87 -10.59
N GLU A 231 -0.13 -32.74 -9.81
CA GLU A 231 -0.12 -34.22 -9.99
C GLU A 231 -1.50 -34.81 -10.38
N ALA A 232 -2.42 -34.01 -10.93
CA ALA A 232 -3.72 -34.53 -11.38
C ALA A 232 -3.94 -34.30 -12.88
#